data_2251a21ffbe9d2d785d3caa686ecbd1e
#
_entry.id   2251a21ffbe9d2d785d3caa686ecbd1e
#
_cell.length_a   1.000
_cell.length_b   1.000
_cell.length_c   1.000
_cell.angle_alpha   90.00
_cell.angle_beta   90.00
_cell.angle_gamma   90.00
#
_symmetry.space_group_name_H-M   'P 1'
#
loop_
_entity.id
_entity.type
_entity.pdbx_description
1 polymer ?
#
loop_
_entity_poly.entity_id
_entity_poly.type
_entity_poly.pdbx_seq_one_letter_code
_entity_poly.pdbx_strand_id
1 'polypeptide(L)'
;MKKTTLDPQVAAAAALARLLPSATELSADHRGAGTDEPGDATRSAVVASFVGERSADLAVVLVDADAVSAASGTDSSLVSVADILRPALEAAAAELGTGVLGEARIDDATALFADPETLVFTLANGGASAGWFAIRVRENGVVAGAAPISDDAMVGKLGRISNVEMALTVEIGRTRMSVRDVLSLEPGAVIELDRSAGAPADVLLNGRLIAHGEIVVIDQDYAVRITRILDVAEGIL
;
A
#
# COMPACT_ATOMS: atom_id res chain seq x y z
N MET A 1 20.37 33.98 -0.34
CA MET A 1 19.22 33.52 0.46
C MET A 1 19.14 32.01 0.32
N LYS A 2 19.49 31.25 1.37
CA LYS A 2 19.28 29.80 1.41
C LYS A 2 17.77 29.57 1.52
N LYS A 3 17.14 28.98 0.48
CA LYS A 3 15.79 28.40 0.62
C LYS A 3 15.88 27.34 1.70
N THR A 4 15.26 27.56 2.83
CA THR A 4 15.00 26.52 3.83
C THR A 4 14.04 25.55 3.15
N THR A 5 14.56 24.43 2.65
CA THR A 5 13.74 23.32 2.17
C THR A 5 13.09 22.76 3.42
N LEU A 6 11.80 23.00 3.61
CA LEU A 6 11.01 22.32 4.64
C LEU A 6 11.17 20.82 4.43
N ASP A 7 11.32 20.08 5.52
CA ASP A 7 11.33 18.61 5.48
C ASP A 7 10.03 18.14 4.80
N PRO A 8 10.11 17.32 3.75
CA PRO A 8 8.93 16.85 3.02
C PRO A 8 7.86 16.21 3.91
N GLN A 9 8.28 15.58 4.99
CA GLN A 9 7.38 14.96 5.96
C GLN A 9 6.59 16.02 6.75
N VAL A 10 7.23 17.13 7.11
CA VAL A 10 6.56 18.27 7.76
C VAL A 10 5.61 18.95 6.80
N ALA A 11 6.01 19.11 5.52
CA ALA A 11 5.13 19.65 4.48
C ALA A 11 3.91 18.75 4.25
N ALA A 12 4.11 17.43 4.21
CA ALA A 12 3.06 16.44 4.08
C ALA A 12 2.05 16.50 5.24
N ALA A 13 2.53 16.62 6.48
CA ALA A 13 1.68 16.75 7.65
C ALA A 13 0.84 18.04 7.62
N ALA A 14 1.45 19.16 7.22
CA ALA A 14 0.74 20.42 7.07
C ALA A 14 -0.29 20.39 5.91
N ALA A 15 0.02 19.72 4.80
CA ALA A 15 -0.90 19.55 3.67
C ALA A 15 -2.11 18.69 4.07
N LEU A 16 -1.88 17.60 4.81
CA LEU A 16 -2.92 16.74 5.35
C LEU A 16 -3.85 17.53 6.28
N ALA A 17 -3.29 18.24 7.27
CA ALA A 17 -4.06 18.97 8.28
C ALA A 17 -5.01 19.99 7.65
N ARG A 18 -4.61 20.66 6.57
CA ARG A 18 -5.44 21.65 5.85
C ARG A 18 -6.66 21.07 5.14
N LEU A 19 -6.61 19.80 4.74
CA LEU A 19 -7.68 19.14 3.98
C LEU A 19 -8.49 18.16 4.82
N LEU A 20 -8.10 17.96 6.09
CA LEU A 20 -8.93 17.18 6.99
C LEU A 20 -10.28 17.87 7.25
N PRO A 21 -11.41 17.17 7.06
CA PRO A 21 -12.71 17.71 7.41
C PRO A 21 -12.77 17.98 8.92
N SER A 22 -12.91 19.26 9.27
CA SER A 22 -13.02 19.70 10.67
C SER A 22 -13.77 21.02 10.72
N ALA A 23 -14.43 21.30 11.85
CA ALA A 23 -15.16 22.55 12.06
C ALA A 23 -14.24 23.80 12.10
N THR A 24 -12.97 23.59 12.38
CA THR A 24 -11.94 24.63 12.48
C THR A 24 -10.63 24.13 11.89
N GLU A 25 -9.79 25.07 11.45
CA GLU A 25 -8.49 24.72 10.83
C GLU A 25 -7.60 23.95 11.81
N LEU A 26 -7.05 22.83 11.34
CA LEU A 26 -6.13 21.99 12.09
C LEU A 26 -4.68 22.38 11.79
N SER A 27 -3.84 22.35 12.82
CA SER A 27 -2.38 22.37 12.68
C SER A 27 -1.81 20.97 12.87
N ALA A 28 -0.67 20.72 12.23
CA ALA A 28 0.11 19.51 12.43
C ALA A 28 1.40 19.89 13.16
N ASP A 29 1.50 19.48 14.41
CA ASP A 29 2.67 19.76 15.25
C ASP A 29 3.49 18.49 15.42
N HIS A 30 4.79 18.55 15.12
CA HIS A 30 5.67 17.40 15.32
C HIS A 30 5.68 16.99 16.80
N ARG A 31 5.41 15.72 17.03
CA ARG A 31 5.32 15.17 18.38
C ARG A 31 6.67 15.16 19.06
N GLY A 32 6.81 15.92 20.15
CA GLY A 32 7.92 15.82 21.10
C GLY A 32 7.73 14.65 22.07
N ALA A 33 8.80 14.15 22.65
CA ALA A 33 8.75 13.13 23.70
C ALA A 33 7.86 13.60 24.87
N GLY A 34 6.81 12.82 25.20
CA GLY A 34 5.92 13.07 26.35
C GLY A 34 4.55 13.70 26.03
N THR A 35 4.19 13.85 24.76
CA THR A 35 2.83 14.25 24.36
C THR A 35 1.88 13.05 24.24
N ASP A 36 0.57 13.30 24.33
CA ASP A 36 -0.51 12.29 24.25
C ASP A 36 -0.24 11.21 23.21
N GLU A 37 -0.29 9.96 23.64
CA GLU A 37 -0.12 8.80 22.75
C GLU A 37 -1.47 8.38 22.16
N PRO A 38 -1.51 8.00 20.85
CA PRO A 38 -2.75 7.53 20.24
C PRO A 38 -3.26 6.23 20.88
N GLY A 39 -2.44 5.54 21.68
CA GLY A 39 -2.82 4.34 22.44
C GLY A 39 -3.49 3.27 21.56
N ASP A 40 -4.57 2.69 22.04
CA ASP A 40 -5.34 1.65 21.34
C ASP A 40 -6.03 2.15 20.06
N ALA A 41 -6.16 3.46 19.86
CA ALA A 41 -6.76 4.04 18.66
C ALA A 41 -5.94 3.76 17.38
N THR A 42 -4.66 3.40 17.51
CA THR A 42 -3.81 2.97 16.39
C THR A 42 -4.31 1.72 15.68
N ARG A 43 -5.10 0.89 16.36
CA ARG A 43 -5.67 -0.35 15.77
C ARG A 43 -6.77 -0.10 14.76
N SER A 44 -7.31 1.10 14.71
CA SER A 44 -8.36 1.52 13.78
C SER A 44 -7.94 2.77 13.00
N ALA A 45 -6.68 2.84 12.62
CA ALA A 45 -6.13 3.92 11.83
C ALA A 45 -6.54 3.80 10.36
N VAL A 46 -6.67 4.93 9.68
CA VAL A 46 -6.73 4.94 8.20
C VAL A 46 -5.31 4.92 7.69
N VAL A 47 -4.93 3.85 6.98
CA VAL A 47 -3.59 3.64 6.43
C VAL A 47 -3.60 3.71 4.91
N ALA A 48 -2.51 4.21 4.34
CA ALA A 48 -2.24 4.17 2.91
C ALA A 48 -0.74 4.09 2.66
N SER A 49 -0.33 3.44 1.57
CA SER A 49 1.06 3.41 1.12
C SER A 49 1.20 4.26 -0.13
N PHE A 50 2.22 5.10 -0.16
CA PHE A 50 2.60 5.89 -1.32
C PHE A 50 3.85 5.27 -1.98
N VAL A 51 3.80 5.12 -3.29
CA VAL A 51 4.91 4.61 -4.11
C VAL A 51 5.28 5.66 -5.16
N GLY A 52 6.48 6.17 -5.08
CA GLY A 52 6.95 7.25 -5.97
C GLY A 52 8.43 7.54 -5.79
N GLU A 53 8.84 8.78 -6.07
CA GLU A 53 10.21 9.26 -5.87
C GLU A 53 10.69 9.01 -4.44
N ARG A 54 9.81 9.20 -3.48
CA ARG A 54 9.98 8.84 -2.06
C ARG A 54 8.78 8.02 -1.65
N SER A 55 8.97 6.72 -1.55
CA SER A 55 7.90 5.85 -1.05
C SER A 55 7.69 6.06 0.45
N ALA A 56 6.43 6.01 0.89
CA ALA A 56 6.10 6.23 2.29
C ALA A 56 4.89 5.40 2.74
N ASP A 57 4.86 5.10 4.03
CA ASP A 57 3.69 4.58 4.71
C ASP A 57 3.06 5.72 5.51
N LEU A 58 1.76 5.90 5.36
CA LEU A 58 0.97 6.96 5.97
C LEU A 58 -0.10 6.34 6.86
N ALA A 59 -0.33 6.90 8.04
CA ALA A 59 -1.46 6.52 8.88
C ALA A 59 -2.06 7.74 9.57
N VAL A 60 -3.39 7.78 9.64
CA VAL A 60 -4.16 8.81 10.35
C VAL A 60 -5.01 8.14 11.41
N VAL A 61 -4.88 8.59 12.65
CA VAL A 61 -5.73 8.23 13.77
C VAL A 61 -6.56 9.44 14.14
N LEU A 62 -7.87 9.29 14.23
CA LEU A 62 -8.80 10.35 14.64
C LEU A 62 -9.29 10.09 16.06
N VAL A 63 -9.40 11.15 16.87
CA VAL A 63 -10.03 11.08 18.21
C VAL A 63 -11.53 10.86 18.07
N ASP A 64 -12.17 11.50 17.10
CA ASP A 64 -13.60 11.40 16.82
C ASP A 64 -13.82 11.27 15.30
N ALA A 65 -13.97 10.03 14.85
CA ALA A 65 -14.23 9.71 13.45
C ALA A 65 -15.67 10.12 13.02
N ASP A 66 -16.61 10.12 13.96
CA ASP A 66 -18.00 10.51 13.70
C ASP A 66 -18.09 12.03 13.45
N ALA A 67 -17.35 12.83 14.21
CA ALA A 67 -17.25 14.27 13.98
C ALA A 67 -16.66 14.60 12.61
N VAL A 68 -15.67 13.85 12.14
CA VAL A 68 -15.07 14.01 10.79
C VAL A 68 -16.08 13.64 9.71
N SER A 69 -16.82 12.56 9.89
CA SER A 69 -17.89 12.15 8.98
C SER A 69 -18.99 13.20 8.89
N ALA A 70 -19.42 13.75 10.02
CA ALA A 70 -20.42 14.84 10.08
C ALA A 70 -19.90 16.13 9.42
N ALA A 71 -18.62 16.49 9.65
CA ALA A 71 -18.00 17.68 9.06
C ALA A 71 -17.82 17.58 7.52
N SER A 72 -17.71 16.36 6.99
CA SER A 72 -17.62 16.13 5.55
C SER A 72 -18.95 16.37 4.81
N GLY A 73 -20.07 16.52 5.52
CA GLY A 73 -21.40 16.67 4.94
C GLY A 73 -21.93 15.43 4.23
N THR A 74 -21.31 14.28 4.48
CA THR A 74 -21.66 13.00 3.83
C THR A 74 -22.45 12.15 4.81
N ASP A 75 -23.78 12.23 4.74
CA ASP A 75 -24.71 11.45 5.59
C ASP A 75 -24.99 10.06 4.98
N SER A 76 -24.10 9.56 4.14
CA SER A 76 -24.27 8.29 3.45
C SER A 76 -23.52 7.17 4.17
N SER A 77 -24.24 6.14 4.60
CA SER A 77 -23.68 4.89 5.14
C SER A 77 -22.79 4.11 4.13
N LEU A 78 -22.68 4.60 2.91
CA LEU A 78 -21.88 4.00 1.83
C LEU A 78 -20.48 4.61 1.71
N VAL A 79 -20.19 5.71 2.42
CA VAL A 79 -18.88 6.38 2.36
C VAL A 79 -18.11 6.05 3.63
N SER A 80 -16.97 5.41 3.47
CA SER A 80 -16.10 5.07 4.60
C SER A 80 -15.27 6.26 5.07
N VAL A 81 -14.81 6.24 6.32
CA VAL A 81 -13.86 7.24 6.85
C VAL A 81 -12.58 7.28 5.99
N ALA A 82 -12.15 6.15 5.45
CA ALA A 82 -11.00 6.09 4.55
C ALA A 82 -11.21 6.88 3.27
N ASP A 83 -12.44 6.83 2.69
CA ASP A 83 -12.79 7.61 1.50
C ASP A 83 -12.83 9.11 1.81
N ILE A 84 -13.35 9.48 2.98
CA ILE A 84 -13.42 10.89 3.43
C ILE A 84 -12.00 11.46 3.62
N LEU A 85 -11.06 10.66 4.13
CA LEU A 85 -9.69 11.10 4.38
C LEU A 85 -8.78 11.02 3.14
N ARG A 86 -9.21 10.34 2.08
CA ARG A 86 -8.41 10.16 0.87
C ARG A 86 -7.86 11.46 0.28
N PRO A 87 -8.63 12.56 0.11
CA PRO A 87 -8.11 13.82 -0.42
C PRO A 87 -7.00 14.41 0.45
N ALA A 88 -7.10 14.29 1.78
CA ALA A 88 -6.06 14.75 2.69
C ALA A 88 -4.78 13.90 2.60
N LEU A 89 -4.92 12.59 2.46
CA LEU A 89 -3.79 11.67 2.24
C LEU A 89 -3.13 11.92 0.87
N GLU A 90 -3.90 12.20 -0.17
CA GLU A 90 -3.39 12.56 -1.50
C GLU A 90 -2.59 13.87 -1.46
N ALA A 91 -3.05 14.87 -0.70
CA ALA A 91 -2.32 16.12 -0.52
C ALA A 91 -1.00 15.91 0.24
N ALA A 92 -0.99 15.07 1.27
CA ALA A 92 0.23 14.70 1.97
C ALA A 92 1.22 13.97 1.05
N ALA A 93 0.73 13.02 0.26
CA ALA A 93 1.53 12.25 -0.67
C ALA A 93 2.16 13.13 -1.76
N ALA A 94 1.45 14.16 -2.25
CA ALA A 94 1.96 15.10 -3.25
C ALA A 94 3.22 15.85 -2.82
N GLU A 95 3.40 16.09 -1.52
CA GLU A 95 4.60 16.74 -0.96
C GLU A 95 5.85 15.81 -0.98
N LEU A 96 5.65 14.51 -1.20
CA LEU A 96 6.73 13.53 -1.30
C LEU A 96 7.32 13.42 -2.72
N GLY A 97 6.68 14.03 -3.70
CA GLY A 97 7.09 14.00 -5.12
C GLY A 97 6.13 13.23 -6.01
N THR A 98 6.57 12.91 -7.21
CA THR A 98 5.74 12.17 -8.18
C THR A 98 5.56 10.71 -7.76
N GLY A 99 4.32 10.22 -7.78
CA GLY A 99 4.03 8.85 -7.38
C GLY A 99 2.53 8.56 -7.36
N VAL A 100 2.18 7.41 -6.81
CA VAL A 100 0.81 6.91 -6.70
C VAL A 100 0.50 6.56 -5.25
N LEU A 101 -0.58 7.12 -4.70
CA LEU A 101 -1.13 6.71 -3.43
C LEU A 101 -1.98 5.45 -3.63
N GLY A 102 -1.71 4.41 -2.87
CA GLY A 102 -2.49 3.20 -2.84
C GLY A 102 -3.90 3.40 -2.26
N GLU A 103 -4.62 2.32 -2.10
CA GLU A 103 -5.94 2.34 -1.48
C GLU A 103 -5.84 2.71 0.00
N ALA A 104 -6.66 3.67 0.43
CA ALA A 104 -6.81 4.00 1.84
C ALA A 104 -7.77 3.01 2.49
N ARG A 105 -7.39 2.42 3.63
CA ARG A 105 -8.19 1.45 4.35
C ARG A 105 -8.03 1.60 5.86
N ILE A 106 -8.98 1.07 6.62
CA ILE A 106 -8.86 0.98 8.07
C ILE A 106 -8.04 -0.27 8.40
N ASP A 107 -6.95 -0.09 9.16
CA ASP A 107 -6.04 -1.17 9.54
C ASP A 107 -5.29 -0.85 10.84
N ASP A 108 -4.58 -1.83 11.39
CA ASP A 108 -3.73 -1.65 12.58
C ASP A 108 -2.40 -0.97 12.19
N ALA A 109 -2.20 0.25 12.66
CA ALA A 109 -0.99 1.03 12.46
C ALA A 109 -0.05 1.04 13.68
N THR A 110 -0.29 0.21 14.70
CA THR A 110 0.51 0.18 15.93
C THR A 110 1.99 0.02 15.65
N ALA A 111 2.36 -0.85 14.71
CA ALA A 111 3.75 -1.07 14.32
C ALA A 111 4.37 0.16 13.65
N LEU A 112 3.59 0.92 12.86
CA LEU A 112 4.06 2.14 12.22
C LEU A 112 4.29 3.25 13.25
N PHE A 113 3.39 3.43 14.20
CA PHE A 113 3.53 4.43 15.27
C PHE A 113 4.67 4.12 16.25
N ALA A 114 5.03 2.84 16.41
CA ALA A 114 6.12 2.38 17.25
C ALA A 114 7.51 2.40 16.58
N ASP A 115 7.54 2.58 15.25
CA ASP A 115 8.78 2.56 14.48
C ASP A 115 9.59 3.84 14.71
N PRO A 116 10.89 3.76 15.08
CA PRO A 116 11.72 4.93 15.36
C PRO A 116 11.99 5.82 14.12
N GLU A 117 11.81 5.30 12.91
CA GLU A 117 11.97 6.07 11.65
C GLU A 117 10.68 6.79 11.25
N THR A 118 9.60 6.59 11.99
CA THR A 118 8.31 7.24 11.74
C THR A 118 8.26 8.60 12.42
N LEU A 119 7.95 9.65 11.67
CA LEU A 119 7.58 10.94 12.24
C LEU A 119 6.10 10.95 12.58
N VAL A 120 5.80 11.28 13.83
CA VAL A 120 4.42 11.39 14.31
C VAL A 120 4.11 12.86 14.58
N PHE A 121 2.97 13.30 14.06
CA PHE A 121 2.43 14.65 14.22
C PHE A 121 1.12 14.59 14.99
N THR A 122 0.93 15.47 15.96
CA THR A 122 -0.37 15.72 16.59
C THR A 122 -1.16 16.68 15.72
N LEU A 123 -2.37 16.31 15.37
CA LEU A 123 -3.33 17.15 14.66
C LEU A 123 -4.16 17.89 15.71
N ALA A 124 -3.91 19.20 15.85
CA ALA A 124 -4.51 19.99 16.92
C ALA A 124 -5.41 21.11 16.37
N ASN A 125 -6.44 21.41 17.14
CA ASN A 125 -7.35 22.50 16.94
C ASN A 125 -7.34 23.38 18.18
N GLY A 126 -6.66 24.52 18.13
CA GLY A 126 -6.66 25.49 19.23
C GLY A 126 -6.20 24.93 20.59
N GLY A 127 -5.37 23.86 20.58
CA GLY A 127 -4.86 23.21 21.78
C GLY A 127 -5.56 21.88 22.17
N ALA A 128 -6.67 21.52 21.51
CA ALA A 128 -7.28 20.20 21.64
C ALA A 128 -6.74 19.26 20.56
N SER A 129 -6.36 18.03 20.92
CA SER A 129 -5.94 17.01 19.98
C SER A 129 -7.18 16.48 19.21
N ALA A 130 -7.15 16.57 17.89
CA ALA A 130 -8.16 16.00 17.00
C ALA A 130 -7.74 14.62 16.44
N GLY A 131 -6.44 14.30 16.52
CA GLY A 131 -5.90 13.06 16.02
C GLY A 131 -4.38 13.08 15.89
N TRP A 132 -3.87 12.06 15.20
CA TRP A 132 -2.44 11.91 14.93
C TRP A 132 -2.21 11.48 13.48
N PHE A 133 -1.12 11.97 12.92
CA PHE A 133 -0.64 11.57 11.62
C PHE A 133 0.76 10.99 11.75
N ALA A 134 0.95 9.78 11.25
CA ALA A 134 2.23 9.10 11.19
C ALA A 134 2.68 8.98 9.73
N ILE A 135 3.94 9.30 9.48
CA ILE A 135 4.56 9.17 8.16
C ILE A 135 5.95 8.57 8.31
N ARG A 136 6.19 7.46 7.61
CA ARG A 136 7.50 6.84 7.47
C ARG A 136 7.90 6.84 6.00
N VAL A 137 8.92 7.62 5.67
CA VAL A 137 9.51 7.62 4.34
C VAL A 137 10.45 6.42 4.21
N ARG A 138 10.24 5.62 3.17
CA ARG A 138 11.13 4.54 2.79
C ARG A 138 12.12 5.07 1.76
N GLU A 139 13.41 4.99 2.06
CA GLU A 139 14.42 5.30 1.04
C GLU A 139 14.34 4.25 -0.06
N ASN A 140 14.00 4.69 -1.28
CA ASN A 140 14.04 3.84 -2.46
C ASN A 140 15.51 3.58 -2.81
N GLY A 141 16.08 2.53 -2.23
CA GLY A 141 17.20 1.75 -2.76
C GLY A 141 18.43 2.46 -3.29
N VAL A 142 18.89 3.56 -2.68
CA VAL A 142 20.29 3.95 -2.80
C VAL A 142 20.98 3.50 -1.52
N VAL A 143 21.59 2.32 -1.57
CA VAL A 143 22.45 1.82 -0.51
C VAL A 143 23.73 2.64 -0.50
N ALA A 144 23.70 3.83 0.11
CA ALA A 144 24.90 4.56 0.49
C ALA A 144 25.38 3.96 1.82
N GLY A 145 26.36 3.04 1.75
CA GLY A 145 27.18 2.67 2.89
C GLY A 145 26.50 1.87 3.99
N ALA A 146 25.68 0.87 3.66
CA ALA A 146 25.31 -0.14 4.63
C ALA A 146 26.54 -0.97 5.00
N ALA A 147 26.92 -0.96 6.28
CA ALA A 147 27.76 -2.01 6.83
C ALA A 147 27.15 -3.37 6.43
N PRO A 148 27.95 -4.39 6.08
CA PRO A 148 27.42 -5.65 5.63
C PRO A 148 26.49 -6.19 6.72
N ILE A 149 25.18 -6.23 6.39
CA ILE A 149 24.18 -6.91 7.22
C ILE A 149 24.60 -8.39 7.15
N SER A 150 24.94 -8.97 8.29
CA SER A 150 25.26 -10.39 8.36
C SER A 150 24.10 -11.20 7.82
N ASP A 151 24.37 -12.21 7.00
CA ASP A 151 23.35 -13.11 6.41
C ASP A 151 22.33 -13.63 7.42
N ASP A 152 22.74 -13.81 8.68
CA ASP A 152 21.89 -14.22 9.79
C ASP A 152 20.77 -13.21 10.13
N ALA A 153 21.02 -11.89 9.99
CA ALA A 153 20.00 -10.87 10.27
C ALA A 153 18.98 -10.76 9.12
N MET A 154 19.38 -11.09 7.90
CA MET A 154 18.49 -11.11 6.74
C MET A 154 17.60 -12.36 6.76
N VAL A 155 18.14 -13.50 7.14
CA VAL A 155 17.40 -14.76 7.32
C VAL A 155 16.32 -14.62 8.40
N GLY A 156 16.61 -13.90 9.50
CA GLY A 156 15.65 -13.66 10.58
C GLY A 156 14.49 -12.72 10.18
N LYS A 157 14.71 -11.76 9.27
CA LYS A 157 13.65 -10.87 8.76
C LYS A 157 12.81 -11.55 7.67
N LEU A 158 13.42 -12.35 6.80
CA LEU A 158 12.71 -13.13 5.78
C LEU A 158 11.87 -14.25 6.39
N GLY A 159 12.28 -14.81 7.53
CA GLY A 159 11.54 -15.86 8.23
C GLY A 159 10.15 -15.41 8.75
N ARG A 160 9.91 -14.11 8.90
CA ARG A 160 8.59 -13.58 9.29
C ARG A 160 7.63 -13.41 8.10
N ILE A 161 8.15 -13.36 6.89
CA ILE A 161 7.37 -13.20 5.65
C ILE A 161 7.07 -14.57 5.02
N SER A 162 7.81 -15.60 5.38
CA SER A 162 7.70 -16.95 4.80
C SER A 162 6.36 -17.66 5.05
N ASN A 163 5.53 -17.17 5.97
CA ASN A 163 4.21 -17.74 6.28
C ASN A 163 3.03 -16.96 5.70
N VAL A 164 3.29 -15.94 4.87
CA VAL A 164 2.21 -15.22 4.17
C VAL A 164 1.79 -16.04 2.97
N GLU A 165 0.54 -16.50 2.97
CA GLU A 165 -0.06 -17.17 1.82
C GLU A 165 -0.38 -16.15 0.73
N MET A 166 0.06 -16.44 -0.50
CA MET A 166 -0.19 -15.61 -1.67
C MET A 166 -0.82 -16.45 -2.77
N ALA A 167 -1.72 -15.84 -3.56
CA ALA A 167 -2.36 -16.53 -4.67
C ALA A 167 -1.35 -16.78 -5.81
N LEU A 168 -1.13 -18.05 -6.14
CA LEU A 168 -0.36 -18.47 -7.30
C LEU A 168 -1.35 -18.92 -8.39
N THR A 169 -1.24 -18.31 -9.58
CA THR A 169 -2.05 -18.65 -10.75
C THR A 169 -1.14 -19.16 -11.86
N VAL A 170 -1.55 -20.24 -12.52
CA VAL A 170 -0.86 -20.76 -13.70
C VAL A 170 -1.76 -20.56 -14.91
N GLU A 171 -1.30 -19.76 -15.88
CA GLU A 171 -2.04 -19.46 -17.10
C GLU A 171 -1.41 -20.17 -18.30
N ILE A 172 -2.23 -20.97 -19.00
CA ILE A 172 -1.81 -21.70 -20.22
C ILE A 172 -2.03 -20.88 -21.49
N GLY A 173 -2.83 -19.81 -21.42
CA GLY A 173 -3.13 -18.91 -22.52
C GLY A 173 -4.34 -18.05 -22.22
N ARG A 174 -4.59 -17.09 -23.08
CA ARG A 174 -5.68 -16.11 -22.96
C ARG A 174 -6.41 -16.00 -24.30
N THR A 175 -7.64 -15.56 -24.25
CA THR A 175 -8.38 -15.16 -25.45
C THR A 175 -9.25 -13.94 -25.13
N ARG A 176 -9.67 -13.23 -26.15
CA ARG A 176 -10.62 -12.13 -26.04
C ARG A 176 -11.84 -12.43 -26.90
N MET A 177 -13.00 -12.32 -26.33
CA MET A 177 -14.26 -12.52 -27.06
C MET A 177 -15.27 -11.45 -26.67
N SER A 178 -16.26 -11.24 -27.52
CA SER A 178 -17.34 -10.30 -27.22
C SER A 178 -18.26 -10.85 -26.14
N VAL A 179 -18.97 -9.97 -25.43
CA VAL A 179 -20.00 -10.41 -24.47
C VAL A 179 -21.07 -11.28 -25.13
N ARG A 180 -21.41 -11.00 -26.37
CA ARG A 180 -22.36 -11.84 -27.16
C ARG A 180 -21.83 -13.26 -27.30
N ASP A 181 -20.56 -13.42 -27.64
CA ASP A 181 -19.94 -14.73 -27.82
C ASP A 181 -19.89 -15.52 -26.52
N VAL A 182 -19.56 -14.82 -25.40
CA VAL A 182 -19.58 -15.43 -24.06
C VAL A 182 -20.98 -15.93 -23.71
N LEU A 183 -22.02 -15.14 -23.97
CA LEU A 183 -23.41 -15.51 -23.67
C LEU A 183 -23.96 -16.62 -24.59
N SER A 184 -23.30 -16.89 -25.73
CA SER A 184 -23.64 -17.97 -26.66
C SER A 184 -22.82 -19.25 -26.45
N LEU A 185 -21.96 -19.33 -25.41
CA LEU A 185 -21.21 -20.54 -25.13
C LEU A 185 -22.11 -21.66 -24.64
N GLU A 186 -21.97 -22.82 -25.29
CA GLU A 186 -22.67 -24.05 -24.94
C GLU A 186 -21.68 -25.11 -24.45
N PRO A 187 -22.13 -26.09 -23.65
CA PRO A 187 -21.32 -27.23 -23.27
C PRO A 187 -20.78 -27.97 -24.51
N GLY A 188 -19.44 -28.13 -24.57
CA GLY A 188 -18.76 -28.72 -25.74
C GLY A 188 -18.18 -27.70 -26.71
N ALA A 189 -18.41 -26.40 -26.52
CA ALA A 189 -17.75 -25.37 -27.32
C ALA A 189 -16.23 -25.39 -27.08
N VAL A 190 -15.48 -25.22 -28.18
CA VAL A 190 -14.01 -25.12 -28.12
C VAL A 190 -13.60 -23.66 -28.21
N ILE A 191 -12.81 -23.21 -27.25
CA ILE A 191 -12.26 -21.85 -27.22
C ILE A 191 -10.75 -21.95 -27.53
N GLU A 192 -10.34 -21.28 -28.60
CA GLU A 192 -8.91 -21.17 -28.94
C GLU A 192 -8.22 -20.14 -28.06
N LEU A 193 -7.02 -20.47 -27.60
CA LEU A 193 -6.17 -19.60 -26.82
C LEU A 193 -5.04 -19.03 -27.68
N ASP A 194 -4.44 -17.95 -27.22
CA ASP A 194 -3.35 -17.21 -27.89
C ASP A 194 -1.99 -17.93 -27.85
N ARG A 195 -1.94 -19.15 -27.30
CA ARG A 195 -0.73 -19.96 -27.17
C ARG A 195 -0.83 -21.29 -27.87
N SER A 196 0.27 -21.73 -28.46
CA SER A 196 0.36 -23.05 -29.09
C SER A 196 0.52 -24.17 -28.04
N ALA A 197 0.09 -25.37 -28.40
CA ALA A 197 0.28 -26.56 -27.57
C ALA A 197 1.79 -26.80 -27.32
N GLY A 198 2.16 -26.96 -26.04
CA GLY A 198 3.55 -27.13 -25.62
C GLY A 198 4.31 -25.81 -25.34
N ALA A 199 3.68 -24.66 -25.51
CA ALA A 199 4.27 -23.40 -25.04
C ALA A 199 4.33 -23.38 -23.51
N PRO A 200 5.37 -22.75 -22.90
CA PRO A 200 5.45 -22.61 -21.46
C PRO A 200 4.23 -21.87 -20.89
N ALA A 201 3.69 -22.35 -19.78
CA ALA A 201 2.66 -21.65 -19.02
C ALA A 201 3.27 -20.51 -18.22
N ASP A 202 2.50 -19.45 -18.02
CA ASP A 202 2.89 -18.32 -17.20
C ASP A 202 2.51 -18.58 -15.75
N VAL A 203 3.45 -18.37 -14.83
CA VAL A 203 3.25 -18.49 -13.37
C VAL A 203 3.20 -17.11 -12.77
N LEU A 204 2.03 -16.74 -12.23
CA LEU A 204 1.77 -15.44 -11.66
C LEU A 204 1.58 -15.53 -10.15
N LEU A 205 2.18 -14.62 -9.41
CA LEU A 205 1.98 -14.42 -7.99
C LEU A 205 1.23 -13.11 -7.78
N ASN A 206 0.02 -13.18 -7.22
CA ASN A 206 -0.88 -12.02 -7.10
C ASN A 206 -1.04 -11.23 -8.42
N GLY A 207 -1.16 -11.95 -9.55
CA GLY A 207 -1.31 -11.35 -10.88
C GLY A 207 -0.02 -10.86 -11.54
N ARG A 208 1.13 -10.95 -10.87
CA ARG A 208 2.44 -10.59 -11.43
C ARG A 208 3.17 -11.83 -11.95
N LEU A 209 3.63 -11.78 -13.18
CA LEU A 209 4.43 -12.85 -13.77
C LEU A 209 5.77 -12.99 -13.03
N ILE A 210 6.05 -14.19 -12.51
CA ILE A 210 7.27 -14.50 -11.76
C ILE A 210 8.08 -15.64 -12.36
N ALA A 211 7.46 -16.50 -13.16
CA ALA A 211 8.13 -17.65 -13.74
C ALA A 211 7.39 -18.17 -14.98
N HIS A 212 8.08 -19.00 -15.75
CA HIS A 212 7.50 -19.86 -16.77
C HIS A 212 7.63 -21.32 -16.36
N GLY A 213 6.70 -22.17 -16.76
CA GLY A 213 6.69 -23.59 -16.43
C GLY A 213 6.00 -24.44 -17.46
N GLU A 214 6.15 -25.74 -17.33
CA GLU A 214 5.44 -26.75 -18.11
C GLU A 214 4.35 -27.39 -17.27
N ILE A 215 3.18 -27.58 -17.87
CA ILE A 215 2.10 -28.33 -17.25
C ILE A 215 2.47 -29.81 -17.28
N VAL A 216 2.47 -30.45 -16.13
CA VAL A 216 2.71 -31.87 -15.96
C VAL A 216 1.56 -32.52 -15.20
N VAL A 217 1.42 -33.83 -15.33
CA VAL A 217 0.43 -34.61 -14.57
C VAL A 217 1.17 -35.49 -13.58
N ILE A 218 0.77 -35.41 -12.32
CA ILE A 218 1.31 -36.25 -11.24
C ILE A 218 0.13 -36.93 -10.58
N ASP A 219 0.08 -38.24 -10.61
CA ASP A 219 -0.95 -39.10 -9.98
C ASP A 219 -2.41 -38.73 -10.26
N GLN A 220 -2.73 -38.15 -11.41
CA GLN A 220 -4.03 -37.61 -11.90
C GLN A 220 -4.28 -36.13 -11.61
N ASP A 221 -3.40 -35.44 -10.92
CA ASP A 221 -3.48 -34.02 -10.66
C ASP A 221 -2.60 -33.21 -11.61
N TYR A 222 -3.07 -32.01 -11.99
CA TYR A 222 -2.23 -31.07 -12.74
C TYR A 222 -1.22 -30.43 -11.81
N ALA A 223 0.03 -30.37 -12.25
CA ALA A 223 1.13 -29.67 -11.59
C ALA A 223 1.87 -28.79 -12.61
N VAL A 224 2.66 -27.85 -12.13
CA VAL A 224 3.55 -27.04 -12.97
C VAL A 224 5.00 -27.30 -12.59
N ARG A 225 5.82 -27.66 -13.60
CA ARG A 225 7.25 -27.75 -13.49
C ARG A 225 7.85 -26.40 -13.87
N ILE A 226 8.47 -25.70 -12.94
CA ILE A 226 9.12 -24.42 -13.22
C ILE A 226 10.32 -24.68 -14.14
N THR A 227 10.33 -23.99 -15.28
CA THR A 227 11.42 -24.06 -16.28
C THR A 227 12.31 -22.83 -16.26
N ARG A 228 11.74 -21.67 -15.86
CA ARG A 228 12.49 -20.41 -15.75
C ARG A 228 11.88 -19.53 -14.68
N ILE A 229 12.70 -18.99 -13.79
CA ILE A 229 12.32 -17.93 -12.84
C ILE A 229 12.72 -16.60 -13.48
N LEU A 230 11.81 -15.63 -13.46
CA LEU A 230 12.05 -14.27 -13.95
C LEU A 230 12.55 -13.43 -12.77
N ASP A 231 13.73 -12.86 -12.92
CA ASP A 231 14.30 -11.97 -11.90
C ASP A 231 13.47 -10.68 -11.85
N VAL A 232 13.16 -10.23 -10.64
CA VAL A 232 12.34 -9.03 -10.40
C VAL A 232 13.00 -7.76 -10.97
N ALA A 233 14.29 -7.81 -11.27
CA ALA A 233 15.08 -6.70 -11.82
C ALA A 233 14.90 -6.47 -13.33
N GLU A 234 14.39 -7.44 -14.10
CA GLU A 234 14.24 -7.31 -15.56
C GLU A 234 12.86 -6.79 -16.03
N GLY A 235 11.94 -6.51 -15.12
CA GLY A 235 10.56 -6.11 -15.43
C GLY A 235 10.28 -4.61 -15.35
N ILE A 236 11.29 -3.74 -15.32
CA ILE A 236 11.13 -2.28 -15.36
C ILE A 236 11.95 -1.74 -16.55
N LEU A 237 11.41 -1.82 -17.73
CA LEU A 237 11.70 -0.96 -18.88
C LEU A 237 10.40 -0.52 -19.51
#